data_2753c6872e6d050cf59010b9a9253efd
#
_entry.id   2753c6872e6d050cf59010b9a9253efd
#
_cell.length_a   1.000
_cell.length_b   1.000
_cell.length_c   1.000
_cell.angle_alpha   90.00
_cell.angle_beta   90.00
_cell.angle_gamma   90.00
#
_symmetry.space_group_name_H-M   'P 1'
#
loop_
_entity.id
_entity.type
_entity.pdbx_description
1 polymer ?
#
loop_
_entity_poly.entity_id
_entity_poly.type
_entity_poly.pdbx_seq_one_letter_code
_entity_poly.pdbx_strand_id
1 'polypeptide(L)' 'MNLPGRRPTNWPADRLAEARAVIADVAHHSDHLIRLACNVIVTLGDNAAERKDARILLVVTCTLGT' A
#
# COMPACT_ATOMS: atom_id res chain seq x y z
N MET A 1 -8.83 22.49 -20.10
CA MET A 1 -8.02 22.70 -19.08
C MET A 1 -7.79 21.55 -18.21
N ASN A 2 -6.62 21.36 -17.90
CA ASN A 2 -6.26 20.29 -17.16
C ASN A 2 -6.40 20.52 -15.75
N LEU A 3 -6.87 19.62 -15.03
CA LEU A 3 -7.02 19.74 -13.65
C LEU A 3 -5.73 19.52 -12.96
N PRO A 4 -5.28 20.44 -12.19
CA PRO A 4 -3.98 20.36 -11.62
C PRO A 4 -3.77 19.15 -10.75
N GLY A 5 -4.65 18.59 -10.18
CA GLY A 5 -4.43 17.48 -9.35
C GLY A 5 -4.48 16.14 -10.03
N ARG A 6 -4.78 16.13 -11.31
CA ARG A 6 -4.94 14.89 -11.99
C ARG A 6 -3.76 14.57 -12.78
N ARG A 7 -3.08 13.54 -12.47
CA ARG A 7 -1.91 13.15 -13.21
C ARG A 7 -1.88 11.69 -13.41
N PRO A 8 -2.47 11.22 -14.48
CA PRO A 8 -2.49 9.78 -14.73
C PRO A 8 -1.12 9.17 -14.83
N THR A 9 -0.15 9.95 -15.24
CA THR A 9 1.20 9.40 -15.37
C THR A 9 1.83 9.12 -14.03
N ASN A 10 1.31 9.72 -12.96
CA ASN A 10 1.84 9.48 -11.65
C ASN A 10 1.01 8.48 -10.87
N TRP A 11 0.09 7.83 -11.52
CA TRP A 11 -0.82 6.96 -10.88
C TRP A 11 -0.17 5.89 -10.02
N PRO A 12 0.86 5.14 -10.52
CA PRO A 12 1.49 4.12 -9.68
C PRO A 12 2.19 4.74 -8.47
N ALA A 13 2.84 5.89 -8.65
CA ALA A 13 3.52 6.53 -7.54
C ALA A 13 2.53 7.01 -6.49
N ASP A 14 1.38 7.51 -6.91
CA ASP A 14 0.34 7.95 -6.00
C ASP A 14 -0.23 6.78 -5.21
N ARG A 15 -0.44 5.66 -5.86
CA ARG A 15 -0.95 4.47 -5.19
C ARG A 15 0.06 3.97 -4.17
N LEU A 16 1.32 4.00 -4.51
CA LEU A 16 2.35 3.54 -3.60
C LEU A 16 2.44 4.47 -2.40
N ALA A 17 2.33 5.77 -2.60
CA ALA A 17 2.36 6.72 -1.50
C ALA A 17 1.17 6.52 -0.55
N GLU A 18 -0.01 6.27 -1.11
CA GLU A 18 -1.17 5.99 -0.31
C GLU A 18 -0.99 4.71 0.50
N ALA A 19 -0.44 3.69 -0.14
CA ALA A 19 -0.22 2.43 0.53
C ALA A 19 0.76 2.58 1.69
N ARG A 20 1.81 3.34 1.47
CA ARG A 20 2.78 3.60 2.54
C ARG A 20 2.13 4.33 3.71
N ALA A 21 1.25 5.27 3.43
CA ALA A 21 0.56 6.00 4.48
C ALA A 21 -0.33 5.08 5.29
N VAL A 22 -1.02 4.14 4.63
CA VAL A 22 -1.86 3.18 5.33
C VAL A 22 -1.02 2.29 6.24
N ILE A 23 0.09 1.79 5.72
CA ILE A 23 0.95 0.91 6.49
C ILE A 23 1.57 1.65 7.68
N ALA A 24 1.86 2.92 7.53
CA ALA A 24 2.44 3.70 8.61
C ALA A 24 1.47 3.90 9.77
N ASP A 25 0.18 3.69 9.54
CA ASP A 25 -0.82 3.96 10.56
C ASP A 25 -1.85 2.82 10.58
N VAL A 26 -1.37 1.60 10.69
CA VAL A 26 -2.23 0.42 10.57
C VAL A 26 -3.32 0.41 11.63
N ALA A 27 -3.07 1.01 12.78
CA ALA A 27 -4.04 0.98 13.86
C ALA A 27 -5.33 1.71 13.53
N HIS A 28 -5.29 2.62 12.55
CA HIS A 28 -6.44 3.41 12.19
C HIS A 28 -7.10 2.94 10.90
N HIS A 29 -6.71 1.77 10.40
CA HIS A 29 -7.27 1.27 9.14
C HIS A 29 -7.76 -0.15 9.31
N SER A 30 -8.73 -0.54 8.49
CA SER A 30 -9.25 -1.90 8.54
C SER A 30 -8.24 -2.89 7.99
N ASP A 31 -8.39 -4.15 8.37
CA ASP A 31 -7.54 -5.21 7.85
C ASP A 31 -7.63 -5.30 6.34
N HIS A 32 -8.82 -5.10 5.80
CA HIS A 32 -8.99 -5.15 4.36
C HIS A 32 -8.15 -4.07 3.67
N LEU A 33 -8.17 -2.86 4.20
CA LEU A 33 -7.41 -1.77 3.62
C LEU A 33 -5.91 -2.00 3.78
N ILE A 34 -5.49 -2.54 4.92
CA ILE A 34 -4.08 -2.87 5.13
C ILE A 34 -3.64 -3.91 4.11
N ARG A 35 -4.44 -4.93 3.86
CA ARG A 35 -4.10 -5.94 2.86
C ARG A 35 -4.00 -5.35 1.47
N LEU A 36 -4.91 -4.45 1.11
CA LEU A 36 -4.83 -3.79 -0.18
C LEU A 36 -3.55 -2.98 -0.29
N ALA A 37 -3.20 -2.26 0.77
CA ALA A 37 -1.98 -1.46 0.78
C ALA A 37 -0.75 -2.34 0.64
N CYS A 38 -0.72 -3.46 1.33
CA CYS A 38 0.40 -4.40 1.23
C CYS A 38 0.53 -4.93 -0.19
N ASN A 39 -0.60 -5.25 -0.83
CA ASN A 39 -0.55 -5.73 -2.20
C ASN A 39 -0.02 -4.67 -3.15
N VAL A 40 -0.37 -3.41 -2.93
CA VAL A 40 0.15 -2.32 -3.75
C VAL A 40 1.68 -2.23 -3.59
N ILE A 41 2.17 -2.31 -2.37
CA ILE A 41 3.61 -2.22 -2.14
C ILE A 41 4.33 -3.41 -2.73
N VAL A 42 3.79 -4.60 -2.59
CA VAL A 42 4.42 -5.80 -3.16
C VAL A 42 4.48 -5.70 -4.68
N THR A 43 3.46 -5.12 -5.29
CA THR A 43 3.38 -5.05 -6.74
C THR A 43 4.15 -3.87 -7.31
N LEU A 44 4.05 -2.71 -6.68
CA LEU A 44 4.60 -1.47 -7.24
C LEU A 44 5.85 -0.97 -6.53
N GLY A 45 6.18 -1.52 -5.38
CA GLY A 45 7.32 -1.02 -4.60
C GLY A 45 8.64 -1.20 -5.32
N ASP A 46 9.51 -0.22 -5.23
CA ASP A 46 10.82 -0.27 -5.84
C ASP A 46 11.85 -0.86 -4.90
N ASN A 47 11.60 -0.85 -3.62
CA ASN A 47 12.57 -1.27 -2.62
C ASN A 47 12.30 -2.70 -2.21
N ALA A 48 13.29 -3.56 -2.38
CA ALA A 48 13.11 -4.98 -2.07
C ALA A 48 12.81 -5.22 -0.59
N ALA A 49 13.42 -4.46 0.29
CA ALA A 49 13.18 -4.60 1.72
C ALA A 49 11.74 -4.19 2.06
N GLU A 50 11.26 -3.14 1.42
CA GLU A 50 9.90 -2.69 1.64
C GLU A 50 8.89 -3.72 1.14
N ARG A 51 9.15 -4.31 -0.02
CA ARG A 51 8.27 -5.34 -0.55
C ARG A 51 8.24 -6.56 0.36
N LYS A 52 9.39 -6.92 0.91
CA LYS A 52 9.47 -8.04 1.82
C LYS A 52 8.67 -7.77 3.10
N ASP A 53 8.83 -6.57 3.66
CA ASP A 53 8.09 -6.19 4.86
C ASP A 53 6.60 -6.19 4.61
N ALA A 54 6.17 -5.68 3.46
CA ALA A 54 4.76 -5.66 3.12
C ALA A 54 4.21 -7.06 2.98
N ARG A 55 4.99 -7.97 2.41
CA ARG A 55 4.57 -9.35 2.26
C ARG A 55 4.40 -10.01 3.62
N ILE A 56 5.31 -9.75 4.54
CA ILE A 56 5.23 -10.29 5.89
C ILE A 56 3.98 -9.76 6.59
N LEU A 57 3.72 -8.46 6.48
CA LEU A 57 2.56 -7.87 7.08
C LEU A 57 1.27 -8.43 6.46
N LEU A 58 1.29 -8.67 5.17
CA LEU A 58 0.14 -9.25 4.49
C LEU A 58 -0.18 -10.63 5.05
N VAL A 59 0.83 -11.46 5.25
CA VAL A 59 0.64 -12.79 5.78
C VAL A 59 0.10 -12.71 7.21
N VAL A 60 0.67 -11.83 8.03
CA VAL A 60 0.22 -11.68 9.40
C VAL A 60 -1.23 -11.22 9.45
N THR A 61 -1.58 -10.24 8.62
CA THR A 61 -2.94 -9.72 8.60
C THR A 61 -3.93 -10.78 8.14
N CYS A 62 -3.57 -11.55 7.14
CA CYS A 62 -4.42 -12.63 6.67
C CYS A 62 -4.62 -13.66 7.74
N THR A 63 -3.58 -14.01 8.46
CA THR A 63 -3.66 -15.03 9.51
C THR A 63 -4.53 -14.55 10.66
N LEU A 64 -4.34 -13.31 11.08
CA LEU A 64 -5.10 -12.77 12.19
C LEU A 64 -6.53 -12.41 11.80
N GLY A 65 -6.73 -12.11 10.55
CA GLY A 65 -8.05 -11.70 10.08
C GLY A 65 -9.01 -12.83 9.87
N THR A 66 -8.55 -14.05 9.97
CA THR A 66 -9.45 -15.17 9.79
C THR A 66 -10.12 -15.56 11.08
#